data_58fc17445d0d940ff74068c460f8f8cb
#
_entry.id   58fc17445d0d940ff74068c460f8f8cb
#
_cell.length_a   1.000
_cell.length_b   1.000
_cell.length_c   1.000
_cell.angle_alpha   90.00
_cell.angle_beta   90.00
_cell.angle_gamma   90.00
#
_symmetry.space_group_name_H-M   'P 1'
#
loop_
_entity.id
_entity.type
_entity.pdbx_description
1 polymer ?
#
loop_
_entity_poly.entity_id
_entity_poly.type
_entity_poly.pdbx_seq_one_letter_code
_entity_poly.pdbx_strand_id
1 'polypeptide(L)'
;LKRLPLNIRPLLLIGREQNPKALALFLAAGLRLSRLGIPGTETIAGEMITRLEALRSRGTSYWCWGYSFPWQTRTVLVPRGAPNVVCTVFVADALLDAYEATREARLQEMADSACRYMLEELYWTDADGTASFSYPMPGIRTKVHNANLLGAALLCRLYRHTSDDKYLDPALKLVR
;
A
#
# COMPACT_ATOMS: atom_id res chain seq x y z
N LEU A 1 -27.16 -11.70 -3.17
CA LEU A 1 -26.87 -10.27 -3.33
C LEU A 1 -26.31 -9.93 -4.72
N LYS A 2 -25.37 -10.71 -5.28
CA LYS A 2 -24.76 -10.44 -6.61
C LYS A 2 -25.74 -10.51 -7.79
N ARG A 3 -26.91 -11.12 -7.64
CA ARG A 3 -27.92 -11.34 -8.69
C ARG A 3 -29.18 -10.45 -8.53
N LEU A 4 -29.25 -9.62 -7.49
CA LEU A 4 -30.38 -8.72 -7.29
C LEU A 4 -30.17 -7.44 -8.13
N PRO A 5 -31.16 -7.04 -8.94
CA PRO A 5 -31.05 -5.84 -9.77
C PRO A 5 -31.12 -4.54 -8.96
N LEU A 6 -31.48 -4.63 -7.68
CA LEU A 6 -31.59 -3.49 -6.77
C LEU A 6 -30.39 -3.45 -5.80
N ASN A 7 -29.85 -2.24 -5.59
CA ASN A 7 -28.82 -2.01 -4.58
C ASN A 7 -29.46 -1.91 -3.19
N ILE A 8 -29.46 -3.01 -2.43
CA ILE A 8 -30.02 -3.06 -1.07
C ILE A 8 -29.03 -2.64 0.02
N ARG A 9 -27.80 -2.23 -0.33
CA ARG A 9 -26.78 -1.80 0.64
C ARG A 9 -27.24 -0.66 1.56
N PRO A 10 -27.96 0.39 1.06
CA PRO A 10 -28.48 1.43 1.93
C PRO A 10 -29.44 0.90 2.98
N LEU A 11 -30.30 -0.08 2.63
CA LEU A 11 -31.23 -0.73 3.55
C LEU A 11 -30.49 -1.52 4.64
N LEU A 12 -29.33 -2.08 4.31
CA LEU A 12 -28.46 -2.81 5.23
C LEU A 12 -27.48 -1.89 5.97
N LEU A 13 -27.62 -0.58 5.89
CA LEU A 13 -26.76 0.44 6.48
C LEU A 13 -25.28 0.27 6.11
N ILE A 14 -24.99 -0.32 4.95
CA ILE A 14 -23.64 -0.47 4.43
C ILE A 14 -23.23 0.84 3.75
N GLY A 15 -22.37 1.60 4.42
CA GLY A 15 -21.84 2.87 3.92
C GLY A 15 -20.99 2.70 2.66
N ARG A 16 -20.86 3.79 1.90
CA ARG A 16 -19.90 3.86 0.79
C ARG A 16 -18.53 4.19 1.38
N GLU A 17 -17.54 3.36 1.08
CA GLU A 17 -16.17 3.54 1.57
C GLU A 17 -15.18 3.46 0.41
N GLN A 18 -14.07 4.17 0.55
CA GLN A 18 -12.97 4.14 -0.39
C GLN A 18 -11.84 3.30 0.20
N ASN A 19 -11.34 2.34 -0.58
CA ASN A 19 -10.23 1.50 -0.17
C ASN A 19 -8.92 2.06 -0.72
N PRO A 20 -7.89 2.35 0.11
CA PRO A 20 -6.61 2.89 -0.37
C PRO A 20 -5.96 2.04 -1.47
N LYS A 21 -5.99 0.72 -1.35
CA LYS A 21 -5.50 -0.16 -2.41
C LYS A 21 -6.24 0.03 -3.75
N ALA A 22 -7.56 0.20 -3.72
CA ALA A 22 -8.33 0.45 -4.94
C ALA A 22 -7.99 1.82 -5.54
N LEU A 23 -7.88 2.86 -4.71
CA LEU A 23 -7.47 4.20 -5.16
C LEU A 23 -6.06 4.18 -5.78
N ALA A 24 -5.12 3.45 -5.19
CA ALA A 24 -3.79 3.27 -5.74
C ALA A 24 -3.81 2.62 -7.13
N LEU A 25 -4.65 1.60 -7.33
CA LEU A 25 -4.83 0.98 -8.65
C LEU A 25 -5.46 1.95 -9.67
N PHE A 26 -6.42 2.79 -9.24
CA PHE A 26 -6.99 3.83 -10.10
C PHE A 26 -5.97 4.92 -10.41
N LEU A 27 -5.11 5.32 -9.45
CA LEU A 27 -4.01 6.24 -9.68
C LEU A 27 -3.06 5.70 -10.76
N ALA A 28 -2.58 4.46 -10.57
CA ALA A 28 -1.68 3.83 -11.54
C ALA A 28 -2.32 3.68 -12.93
N ALA A 29 -3.62 3.33 -13.00
CA ALA A 29 -4.35 3.26 -14.26
C ALA A 29 -4.50 4.64 -14.92
N GLY A 30 -4.88 5.67 -14.15
CA GLY A 30 -5.00 7.05 -14.64
C GLY A 30 -3.70 7.58 -15.23
N LEU A 31 -2.57 7.36 -14.54
CA LEU A 31 -1.24 7.75 -15.03
C LEU A 31 -0.87 7.05 -16.35
N ARG A 32 -1.20 5.76 -16.49
CA ARG A 32 -0.96 5.02 -17.74
C ARG A 32 -1.83 5.53 -18.89
N LEU A 33 -3.12 5.80 -18.62
CA LEU A 33 -4.03 6.36 -19.62
C LEU A 33 -3.61 7.76 -20.06
N SER A 34 -3.15 8.60 -19.12
CA SER A 34 -2.60 9.93 -19.43
C SER A 34 -1.37 9.83 -20.34
N ARG A 35 -0.44 8.90 -20.08
CA ARG A 35 0.71 8.63 -20.96
C ARG A 35 0.31 8.18 -22.37
N LEU A 36 -0.87 7.58 -22.53
CA LEU A 36 -1.45 7.20 -23.83
C LEU A 36 -2.24 8.35 -24.49
N GLY A 37 -2.26 9.54 -23.87
CA GLY A 37 -2.97 10.71 -24.42
C GLY A 37 -4.49 10.62 -24.33
N ILE A 38 -5.05 9.80 -23.43
CA ILE A 38 -6.51 9.70 -23.26
C ILE A 38 -7.02 10.97 -22.55
N PRO A 39 -7.88 11.78 -23.18
CA PRO A 39 -8.37 13.03 -22.61
C PRO A 39 -9.12 12.84 -21.27
N GLY A 40 -8.99 13.80 -20.34
CA GLY A 40 -9.71 13.81 -19.06
C GLY A 40 -9.11 12.92 -17.99
N THR A 41 -7.94 12.34 -18.22
CA THR A 41 -7.24 11.50 -17.23
C THR A 41 -6.26 12.28 -16.35
N GLU A 42 -5.94 13.53 -16.72
CA GLU A 42 -4.96 14.40 -16.04
C GLU A 42 -5.37 14.74 -14.61
N THR A 43 -6.69 14.96 -14.40
CA THR A 43 -7.23 15.32 -13.07
C THR A 43 -7.36 14.13 -12.13
N ILE A 44 -7.43 12.91 -12.66
CA ILE A 44 -7.62 11.68 -11.89
C ILE A 44 -6.46 11.48 -10.90
N ALA A 45 -5.23 11.72 -11.32
CA ALA A 45 -4.05 11.48 -10.49
C ALA A 45 -4.07 12.37 -9.23
N GLY A 46 -4.28 13.68 -9.38
CA GLY A 46 -4.33 14.60 -8.25
C GLY A 46 -5.45 14.27 -7.26
N GLU A 47 -6.64 13.93 -7.77
CA GLU A 47 -7.77 13.54 -6.93
C GLU A 47 -7.47 12.24 -6.14
N MET A 48 -6.89 11.24 -6.79
CA MET A 48 -6.54 9.97 -6.11
C MET A 48 -5.47 10.18 -5.05
N ILE A 49 -4.45 11.00 -5.30
CA ILE A 49 -3.39 11.32 -4.32
C ILE A 49 -4.01 11.99 -3.09
N THR A 50 -4.83 13.05 -3.27
CA THR A 50 -5.51 13.73 -2.17
C THR A 50 -6.35 12.77 -1.32
N ARG A 51 -7.07 11.83 -1.95
CA ARG A 51 -7.85 10.82 -1.25
C ARG A 51 -6.97 9.82 -0.50
N LEU A 52 -5.83 9.42 -1.07
CA LEU A 52 -4.87 8.53 -0.42
C LEU A 52 -4.24 9.19 0.82
N GLU A 53 -3.93 10.47 0.76
CA GLU A 53 -3.46 11.26 1.92
C GLU A 53 -4.49 11.26 3.06
N ALA A 54 -5.76 11.53 2.72
CA ALA A 54 -6.85 11.54 3.69
C ALA A 54 -7.10 10.17 4.35
N LEU A 55 -6.75 9.07 3.68
CA LEU A 55 -6.92 7.69 4.14
C LEU A 55 -5.66 7.09 4.79
N ARG A 56 -4.61 7.89 5.02
CA ARG A 56 -3.42 7.48 5.78
C ARG A 56 -3.86 6.88 7.12
N SER A 57 -3.24 5.79 7.53
CA SER A 57 -3.46 5.19 8.85
C SER A 57 -3.07 6.16 9.96
N ARG A 58 -3.91 6.23 10.99
CA ARG A 58 -3.72 7.13 12.13
C ARG A 58 -2.90 6.47 13.23
N GLY A 59 -2.36 7.27 14.16
CA GLY A 59 -1.61 6.76 15.32
C GLY A 59 -0.17 6.41 15.02
N THR A 60 0.35 6.80 13.87
CA THR A 60 1.75 6.62 13.47
C THR A 60 2.28 7.86 12.76
N SER A 61 3.59 8.10 12.86
CA SER A 61 4.29 9.17 12.13
C SER A 61 4.54 8.82 10.67
N TYR A 62 4.49 7.53 10.31
CA TYR A 62 4.77 7.07 8.95
C TYR A 62 3.58 7.26 8.00
N TRP A 63 3.87 7.37 6.70
CA TRP A 63 2.89 7.17 5.65
C TRP A 63 2.68 5.67 5.45
N CYS A 64 1.53 5.17 5.89
CA CYS A 64 1.14 3.78 5.71
C CYS A 64 -0.39 3.67 5.62
N TRP A 65 -0.87 2.55 5.10
CA TRP A 65 -2.30 2.37 4.82
C TRP A 65 -2.80 0.98 5.19
N GLY A 66 -4.07 0.96 5.61
CA GLY A 66 -4.85 -0.25 5.84
C GLY A 66 -6.17 -0.23 5.08
N TYR A 67 -6.91 -1.33 5.13
CA TYR A 67 -8.22 -1.39 4.50
C TYR A 67 -9.25 -0.53 5.22
N SER A 68 -10.19 0.07 4.48
CA SER A 68 -11.24 0.94 5.02
C SER A 68 -12.36 0.19 5.74
N PHE A 69 -12.23 -1.10 5.91
CA PHE A 69 -13.18 -1.97 6.59
C PHE A 69 -12.44 -2.95 7.52
N PRO A 70 -13.08 -3.36 8.62
CA PRO A 70 -12.52 -4.45 9.43
C PRO A 70 -12.69 -5.78 8.68
N TRP A 71 -11.74 -6.70 8.85
CA TRP A 71 -11.82 -8.01 8.23
C TRP A 71 -11.27 -9.11 9.13
N GLN A 72 -11.89 -10.28 9.05
CA GLN A 72 -11.54 -11.43 9.86
C GLN A 72 -10.58 -12.35 9.10
N THR A 73 -9.46 -12.69 9.74
CA THR A 73 -8.62 -13.82 9.36
C THR A 73 -9.08 -15.09 10.11
N ARG A 74 -8.33 -16.17 10.03
CA ARG A 74 -8.63 -17.37 10.84
C ARG A 74 -8.50 -17.11 12.34
N THR A 75 -7.62 -16.23 12.75
CA THR A 75 -7.19 -16.06 14.16
C THR A 75 -7.39 -14.65 14.69
N VAL A 76 -7.45 -13.65 13.82
CA VAL A 76 -7.42 -12.23 14.22
C VAL A 76 -8.47 -11.44 13.46
N LEU A 77 -9.21 -10.58 14.16
CA LEU A 77 -9.99 -9.51 13.58
C LEU A 77 -9.07 -8.29 13.36
N VAL A 78 -8.82 -7.94 12.09
CA VAL A 78 -8.03 -6.77 11.72
C VAL A 78 -8.93 -5.54 11.76
N PRO A 79 -8.64 -4.53 12.59
CA PRO A 79 -9.45 -3.32 12.67
C PRO A 79 -9.41 -2.52 11.36
N ARG A 80 -10.45 -1.72 11.14
CA ARG A 80 -10.49 -0.75 10.05
C ARG A 80 -9.31 0.20 10.14
N GLY A 81 -8.63 0.42 9.03
CA GLY A 81 -7.51 1.36 8.93
C GLY A 81 -6.21 0.86 9.57
N ALA A 82 -6.19 -0.35 10.15
CA ALA A 82 -4.96 -0.95 10.64
C ALA A 82 -3.97 -1.13 9.48
N PRO A 83 -2.78 -0.50 9.55
CA PRO A 83 -1.85 -0.51 8.45
C PRO A 83 -1.29 -1.92 8.23
N ASN A 84 -1.16 -2.31 6.97
CA ASN A 84 -0.61 -3.60 6.59
C ASN A 84 0.32 -3.47 5.37
N VAL A 85 1.24 -4.41 5.23
CA VAL A 85 2.23 -4.40 4.15
C VAL A 85 1.59 -4.34 2.77
N VAL A 86 0.56 -5.14 2.50
CA VAL A 86 -0.06 -5.24 1.17
C VAL A 86 -0.68 -3.92 0.74
N CYS A 87 -1.52 -3.31 1.59
CA CYS A 87 -2.17 -2.04 1.28
C CYS A 87 -1.13 -0.92 1.11
N THR A 88 -0.14 -0.87 2.01
CA THR A 88 0.95 0.12 1.99
C THR A 88 1.78 0.00 0.73
N VAL A 89 2.14 -1.21 0.30
CA VAL A 89 2.90 -1.43 -0.94
C VAL A 89 2.17 -0.90 -2.17
N PHE A 90 0.88 -1.24 -2.33
CA PHE A 90 0.12 -0.78 -3.49
C PHE A 90 0.03 0.75 -3.57
N VAL A 91 -0.11 1.41 -2.41
CA VAL A 91 -0.17 2.88 -2.38
C VAL A 91 1.20 3.49 -2.66
N ALA A 92 2.25 3.04 -1.99
CA ALA A 92 3.60 3.58 -2.17
C ALA A 92 4.12 3.35 -3.61
N ASP A 93 3.81 2.20 -4.21
CA ASP A 93 4.17 1.91 -5.60
C ASP A 93 3.48 2.87 -6.59
N ALA A 94 2.18 3.15 -6.39
CA ALA A 94 1.45 4.12 -7.20
C ALA A 94 1.92 5.57 -6.98
N LEU A 95 2.37 5.92 -5.76
CA LEU A 95 3.00 7.22 -5.48
C LEU A 95 4.35 7.36 -6.20
N LEU A 96 5.14 6.28 -6.30
CA LEU A 96 6.36 6.28 -7.12
C LEU A 96 6.05 6.41 -8.61
N ASP A 97 4.97 5.78 -9.12
CA ASP A 97 4.51 6.00 -10.51
C ASP A 97 4.17 7.49 -10.76
N ALA A 98 3.51 8.12 -9.79
CA ALA A 98 3.17 9.53 -9.86
C ALA A 98 4.43 10.42 -9.77
N TYR A 99 5.37 10.11 -8.87
CA TYR A 99 6.68 10.79 -8.79
C TYR A 99 7.45 10.70 -10.10
N GLU A 100 7.51 9.53 -10.71
CA GLU A 100 8.18 9.35 -12.00
C GLU A 100 7.55 10.19 -13.13
N ALA A 101 6.23 10.41 -13.05
CA ALA A 101 5.49 11.22 -14.02
C ALA A 101 5.62 12.72 -13.78
N THR A 102 5.60 13.18 -12.52
CA THR A 102 5.48 14.61 -12.15
C THR A 102 6.76 15.22 -11.60
N ARG A 103 7.67 14.38 -11.08
CA ARG A 103 8.88 14.80 -10.33
C ARG A 103 8.60 15.57 -9.04
N GLU A 104 7.40 15.44 -8.51
CA GLU A 104 7.01 16.06 -7.23
C GLU A 104 7.65 15.29 -6.05
N ALA A 105 8.68 15.88 -5.43
CA ALA A 105 9.51 15.24 -4.39
C ALA A 105 8.70 14.68 -3.22
N ARG A 106 7.61 15.36 -2.83
CA ARG A 106 6.69 14.94 -1.77
C ARG A 106 6.17 13.51 -1.96
N LEU A 107 5.91 13.08 -3.21
CA LEU A 107 5.41 11.74 -3.51
C LEU A 107 6.46 10.66 -3.24
N GLN A 108 7.73 10.95 -3.54
CA GLN A 108 8.85 10.09 -3.18
C GLN A 108 9.06 10.03 -1.67
N GLU A 109 8.95 11.16 -0.97
CA GLU A 109 9.06 11.23 0.49
C GLU A 109 7.97 10.39 1.19
N MET A 110 6.74 10.42 0.67
CA MET A 110 5.66 9.57 1.16
C MET A 110 5.95 8.07 0.95
N ALA A 111 6.47 7.71 -0.21
CA ALA A 111 6.86 6.33 -0.51
C ALA A 111 8.07 5.86 0.33
N ASP A 112 9.05 6.75 0.55
CA ASP A 112 10.18 6.50 1.47
C ASP A 112 9.68 6.23 2.90
N SER A 113 8.80 7.09 3.39
CA SER A 113 8.19 6.91 4.72
C SER A 113 7.40 5.59 4.84
N ALA A 114 6.72 5.17 3.76
CA ALA A 114 6.03 3.89 3.72
C ALA A 114 7.01 2.70 3.77
N CYS A 115 8.14 2.79 3.07
CA CYS A 115 9.19 1.77 3.14
C CYS A 115 9.84 1.71 4.53
N ARG A 116 10.09 2.86 5.15
CA ARG A 116 10.58 2.91 6.54
C ARG A 116 9.59 2.26 7.50
N TYR A 117 8.29 2.55 7.38
CA TYR A 117 7.26 1.85 8.16
C TYR A 117 7.38 0.33 8.02
N MET A 118 7.54 -0.17 6.80
CA MET A 118 7.65 -1.61 6.57
C MET A 118 8.91 -2.20 7.22
N LEU A 119 10.04 -1.50 7.16
CA LEU A 119 11.30 -1.97 7.72
C LEU A 119 11.37 -1.87 9.24
N GLU A 120 10.81 -0.82 9.83
CA GLU A 120 10.92 -0.55 11.26
C GLU A 120 9.81 -1.20 12.08
N GLU A 121 8.58 -1.34 11.51
CA GLU A 121 7.40 -1.83 12.24
C GLU A 121 6.95 -3.24 11.83
N LEU A 122 7.26 -3.67 10.61
CA LEU A 122 6.76 -4.95 10.11
C LEU A 122 7.86 -6.00 9.88
N TYR A 123 9.08 -5.58 9.55
CA TYR A 123 10.18 -6.49 9.23
C TYR A 123 10.66 -7.24 10.47
N TRP A 124 10.91 -8.53 10.32
CA TRP A 124 11.50 -9.37 11.35
C TRP A 124 12.32 -10.50 10.72
N THR A 125 13.24 -11.08 11.50
CA THR A 125 14.02 -12.24 11.11
C THR A 125 13.85 -13.36 12.11
N ASP A 126 13.81 -14.61 11.62
CA ASP A 126 13.86 -15.80 12.46
C ASP A 126 15.28 -16.13 12.90
N ALA A 127 15.40 -17.12 13.81
CA ALA A 127 16.68 -17.62 14.28
C ALA A 127 17.54 -18.26 13.18
N ASP A 128 16.91 -18.76 12.11
CA ASP A 128 17.56 -19.31 10.91
C ASP A 128 18.00 -18.22 9.90
N GLY A 129 17.76 -16.94 10.21
CA GLY A 129 18.08 -15.81 9.34
C GLY A 129 17.03 -15.54 8.25
N THR A 130 15.94 -16.31 8.18
CA THR A 130 14.85 -16.05 7.23
C THR A 130 14.13 -14.74 7.60
N ALA A 131 13.96 -13.85 6.63
CA ALA A 131 13.28 -12.58 6.82
C ALA A 131 11.82 -12.63 6.39
N SER A 132 10.96 -11.84 7.04
CA SER A 132 9.54 -11.72 6.69
C SER A 132 8.97 -10.39 7.18
N PHE A 133 7.81 -10.01 6.62
CA PHE A 133 6.98 -8.95 7.18
C PHE A 133 5.87 -9.52 8.06
N SER A 134 5.59 -8.85 9.17
CA SER A 134 4.39 -9.10 9.98
C SER A 134 3.13 -8.90 9.14
N TYR A 135 2.21 -9.88 9.17
CA TYR A 135 0.96 -9.86 8.44
C TYR A 135 -0.11 -10.63 9.22
N PRO A 136 -1.34 -10.16 9.30
CA PRO A 136 -2.00 -9.07 8.54
C PRO A 136 -1.83 -7.68 9.15
N MET A 137 -1.14 -7.55 10.27
CA MET A 137 -0.90 -6.28 10.96
C MET A 137 0.38 -6.36 11.81
N PRO A 138 0.91 -5.23 12.33
CA PRO A 138 2.09 -5.23 13.20
C PRO A 138 1.95 -6.22 14.35
N GLY A 139 3.05 -6.88 14.71
CA GLY A 139 3.11 -7.84 15.81
C GLY A 139 2.64 -9.27 15.48
N ILE A 140 1.97 -9.50 14.35
CA ILE A 140 1.55 -10.84 13.91
C ILE A 140 2.62 -11.42 12.99
N ARG A 141 3.49 -12.29 13.54
CA ARG A 141 4.58 -12.93 12.81
C ARG A 141 4.09 -14.15 12.06
N THR A 142 3.67 -13.95 10.82
CA THR A 142 3.30 -15.02 9.88
C THR A 142 4.09 -14.87 8.60
N LYS A 143 4.66 -15.97 8.09
CA LYS A 143 5.36 -15.98 6.80
C LYS A 143 4.33 -16.04 5.66
N VAL A 144 4.13 -14.92 4.98
CA VAL A 144 3.20 -14.80 3.84
C VAL A 144 4.00 -14.40 2.60
N HIS A 145 4.36 -15.39 1.78
CA HIS A 145 5.30 -15.21 0.66
C HIS A 145 4.91 -14.09 -0.30
N ASN A 146 3.65 -14.01 -0.71
CA ASN A 146 3.20 -12.95 -1.62
C ASN A 146 3.31 -11.55 -0.99
N ALA A 147 3.09 -11.40 0.32
CA ALA A 147 3.28 -10.13 1.01
C ALA A 147 4.76 -9.75 1.08
N ASN A 148 5.65 -10.72 1.35
CA ASN A 148 7.09 -10.52 1.33
C ASN A 148 7.59 -10.09 -0.05
N LEU A 149 7.17 -10.79 -1.12
CA LEU A 149 7.59 -10.48 -2.49
C LEU A 149 7.10 -9.09 -2.94
N LEU A 150 5.88 -8.69 -2.57
CA LEU A 150 5.37 -7.34 -2.83
C LEU A 150 6.22 -6.29 -2.12
N GLY A 151 6.52 -6.50 -0.84
CA GLY A 151 7.37 -5.59 -0.07
C GLY A 151 8.79 -5.51 -0.61
N ALA A 152 9.41 -6.65 -0.94
CA ALA A 152 10.75 -6.69 -1.53
C ALA A 152 10.80 -5.93 -2.87
N ALA A 153 9.80 -6.12 -3.73
CA ALA A 153 9.71 -5.40 -5.01
C ALA A 153 9.65 -3.87 -4.81
N LEU A 154 8.85 -3.39 -3.87
CA LEU A 154 8.77 -1.96 -3.54
C LEU A 154 10.10 -1.43 -2.99
N LEU A 155 10.75 -2.16 -2.08
CA LEU A 155 12.06 -1.78 -1.53
C LEU A 155 13.12 -1.69 -2.64
N CYS A 156 13.19 -2.66 -3.56
CA CYS A 156 14.07 -2.61 -4.72
C CYS A 156 13.75 -1.42 -5.62
N ARG A 157 12.47 -1.09 -5.80
CA ARG A 157 12.07 0.08 -6.59
C ARG A 157 12.54 1.38 -5.94
N LEU A 158 12.38 1.53 -4.63
CA LEU A 158 12.85 2.71 -3.91
C LEU A 158 14.38 2.81 -3.93
N TYR A 159 15.09 1.69 -3.78
CA TYR A 159 16.55 1.63 -3.96
C TYR A 159 16.99 2.22 -5.30
N ARG A 160 16.30 1.93 -6.40
CA ARG A 160 16.62 2.51 -7.72
C ARG A 160 16.53 4.04 -7.75
N HIS A 161 15.72 4.66 -6.89
CA HIS A 161 15.59 6.11 -6.80
C HIS A 161 16.56 6.75 -5.81
N THR A 162 16.98 6.01 -4.78
CA THR A 162 17.76 6.56 -3.66
C THR A 162 19.21 6.09 -3.64
N SER A 163 19.51 4.91 -4.22
CA SER A 163 20.78 4.21 -4.12
C SER A 163 21.20 3.91 -2.66
N ASP A 164 20.22 3.79 -1.75
CA ASP A 164 20.47 3.55 -0.32
C ASP A 164 20.28 2.05 -0.01
N ASP A 165 21.38 1.37 0.32
CA ASP A 165 21.44 -0.07 0.58
C ASP A 165 20.54 -0.54 1.72
N LYS A 166 20.11 0.37 2.60
CA LYS A 166 19.12 0.04 3.64
C LYS A 166 17.82 -0.53 3.09
N TYR A 167 17.50 -0.28 1.80
CA TYR A 167 16.34 -0.86 1.11
C TYR A 167 16.68 -2.15 0.38
N LEU A 168 17.87 -2.26 -0.21
CA LEU A 168 18.26 -3.43 -1.01
C LEU A 168 18.53 -4.65 -0.13
N ASP A 169 19.31 -4.50 0.94
CA ASP A 169 19.71 -5.62 1.79
C ASP A 169 18.53 -6.38 2.41
N PRO A 170 17.53 -5.70 3.02
CA PRO A 170 16.33 -6.38 3.49
C PRO A 170 15.51 -7.03 2.37
N ALA A 171 15.40 -6.37 1.19
CA ALA A 171 14.67 -6.91 0.06
C ALA A 171 15.24 -8.25 -0.41
N LEU A 172 16.58 -8.37 -0.49
CA LEU A 172 17.27 -9.61 -0.86
C LEU A 172 17.08 -10.73 0.17
N LYS A 173 16.93 -10.39 1.46
CA LYS A 173 16.63 -11.38 2.51
C LYS A 173 15.20 -11.91 2.47
N LEU A 174 14.26 -11.08 2.03
CA LEU A 174 12.82 -11.43 1.93
C LEU A 174 12.50 -12.41 0.80
N VAL A 175 13.40 -12.57 -0.18
CA VAL A 175 13.19 -13.44 -1.36
C VAL A 175 13.99 -14.75 -1.30
N ARG A 176 14.73 -14.97 -0.21
CA ARG A 176 15.45 -16.20 0.09
C ARG A 176 14.58 -17.15 0.91
#